data_421fa22485a701da24b0a0073b5df289
#
_entry.id   421fa22485a701da24b0a0073b5df289
#
_cell.length_a   1.000
_cell.length_b   1.000
_cell.length_c   1.000
_cell.angle_alpha   90.00
_cell.angle_beta   90.00
_cell.angle_gamma   90.00
#
_symmetry.space_group_name_H-M   'P 1'
#
loop_
_entity.id
_entity.type
_entity.pdbx_description
1 polymer ?
#
loop_
_entity_poly.entity_id
_entity_poly.type
_entity_poly.pdbx_seq_one_letter_code
_entity_poly.pdbx_strand_id
1 'polypeptide(L)'
;MKDIYSYCQGESHKGNNKPCQDCAFSQSSASLSMAIVSDGHGGERYFRSQIGSKIVVDVIKESVVSFVKDLSKSTQKKSLGKALFADMPFVQYPSKDDTQLSISQKRQAELIHEALLRLFSNVIYRWNTEIARNAEQEPLTEWEKANVPQKYLDEFEAKRNDPTSSLEKFYGCTFMAYVQTKTYWFAFHLGDGKCVMFDTLDDKPRFSQPIPWDEKCFLNKTTSICDSNPLSEVRYCYCGNGSFPEAIFLGSDGIDDSFGDGERLYNFYIQIYQTLASKSKKDTKQELDASLPIISQKGSKDDMSVACVYNEQNLECNNALLNKYQIEKIENQLQTVEQNFKELTAKIKGYSSIKKLSDKEQIECRYAEIDWRKNVELETQLYFKLAKLGVEKVQPTRPLPGKETEISLAQEEPKSKVPTPTEDTDSFNKETDSQEQTSEINPISEITDTESVVENSQDAETVQQNVSEIDNQSSAENLESECKETQVEDIKVDDSENVEQNN
;
A
#
# COMPACT_ATOMS: atom_id res chain seq x y z
N MET A 1 9.97 2.10 19.55
CA MET A 1 9.62 1.69 18.18
C MET A 1 10.70 0.81 17.60
N LYS A 2 10.35 -0.08 16.69
CA LYS A 2 11.23 -0.87 15.83
C LYS A 2 10.82 -0.65 14.37
N ASP A 3 11.57 -1.21 13.45
CA ASP A 3 11.38 -0.97 12.03
C ASP A 3 11.72 -2.21 11.21
N ILE A 4 11.21 -2.29 9.99
CA ILE A 4 11.57 -3.28 8.99
C ILE A 4 11.30 -2.72 7.59
N TYR A 5 12.07 -3.13 6.60
CA TYR A 5 11.79 -2.83 5.19
C TYR A 5 12.28 -3.94 4.27
N SER A 6 11.67 -4.01 3.10
CA SER A 6 12.09 -4.87 1.99
C SER A 6 11.68 -4.27 0.67
N TYR A 7 12.39 -4.60 -0.39
CA TYR A 7 11.99 -4.32 -1.77
C TYR A 7 12.56 -5.36 -2.71
N CYS A 8 11.91 -5.57 -3.83
CA CYS A 8 12.33 -6.55 -4.82
C CYS A 8 12.05 -6.06 -6.24
N GLN A 9 12.84 -6.59 -7.18
CA GLN A 9 12.60 -6.40 -8.61
C GLN A 9 11.37 -7.19 -9.05
N GLY A 10 10.49 -6.52 -9.79
CA GLY A 10 9.28 -7.08 -10.36
C GLY A 10 9.54 -8.13 -11.42
N GLU A 11 8.59 -9.05 -11.59
CA GLU A 11 8.70 -10.13 -12.57
C GLU A 11 8.77 -9.59 -14.01
N SER A 12 8.02 -8.51 -14.34
CA SER A 12 8.07 -7.83 -15.62
C SER A 12 9.45 -7.22 -15.92
N HIS A 13 10.13 -6.72 -14.88
CA HIS A 13 11.47 -6.13 -15.01
C HIS A 13 12.55 -7.18 -15.18
N LYS A 14 12.45 -8.33 -14.51
CA LYS A 14 13.39 -9.46 -14.68
C LYS A 14 13.38 -9.97 -16.13
N GLY A 15 12.19 -10.12 -16.72
CA GLY A 15 12.05 -10.58 -18.10
C GLY A 15 12.73 -9.68 -19.14
N ASN A 16 12.87 -8.39 -18.83
CA ASN A 16 13.45 -7.36 -19.70
C ASN A 16 14.86 -6.92 -19.26
N ASN A 17 15.48 -7.58 -18.27
CA ASN A 17 16.74 -7.16 -17.65
C ASN A 17 16.74 -5.69 -17.18
N LYS A 18 15.57 -5.14 -16.85
CA LYS A 18 15.41 -3.79 -16.35
C LYS A 18 15.75 -3.79 -14.85
N PRO A 19 16.52 -2.83 -14.33
CA PRO A 19 16.84 -2.78 -12.90
C PRO A 19 15.57 -2.58 -12.05
N CYS A 20 15.63 -3.00 -10.79
CA CYS A 20 14.61 -2.62 -9.80
C CYS A 20 14.60 -1.09 -9.65
N GLN A 21 13.44 -0.48 -9.85
CA GLN A 21 13.26 0.97 -9.78
C GLN A 21 12.74 1.43 -8.41
N ASP A 22 12.29 0.50 -7.59
CA ASP A 22 11.88 0.74 -6.20
C ASP A 22 13.06 0.84 -5.24
N CYS A 23 12.86 1.63 -4.19
CA CYS A 23 13.77 1.72 -3.06
C CYS A 23 12.99 1.90 -1.76
N ALA A 24 13.41 1.19 -0.70
CA ALA A 24 12.84 1.34 0.64
C ALA A 24 13.93 1.46 1.70
N PHE A 25 13.61 2.15 2.78
CA PHE A 25 14.48 2.31 3.94
C PHE A 25 13.65 2.41 5.22
N SER A 26 14.14 1.86 6.31
CA SER A 26 13.62 2.15 7.65
C SER A 26 14.73 2.19 8.69
N GLN A 27 14.50 2.95 9.73
CA GLN A 27 15.44 3.07 10.86
C GLN A 27 14.66 3.44 12.13
N SER A 28 15.04 2.82 13.25
CA SER A 28 14.53 3.18 14.57
C SER A 28 15.66 3.37 15.57
N SER A 29 15.55 4.44 16.34
CA SER A 29 16.43 4.79 17.45
C SER A 29 15.60 5.25 18.66
N ALA A 30 16.27 5.54 19.78
CA ALA A 30 15.60 6.05 20.98
C ALA A 30 14.92 7.43 20.79
N SER A 31 15.29 8.20 19.77
CA SER A 31 14.81 9.58 19.56
C SER A 31 14.09 9.81 18.24
N LEU A 32 14.31 8.94 17.27
CA LEU A 32 13.78 9.09 15.91
C LEU A 32 13.57 7.71 15.28
N SER A 33 12.39 7.50 14.76
CA SER A 33 12.05 6.36 13.89
C SER A 33 11.52 6.87 12.57
N MET A 34 11.87 6.22 11.46
CA MET A 34 11.40 6.57 10.13
C MET A 34 11.25 5.35 9.23
N ALA A 35 10.32 5.44 8.30
CA ALA A 35 10.15 4.55 7.17
C ALA A 35 10.03 5.39 5.91
N ILE A 36 10.63 4.95 4.79
CA ILE A 36 10.65 5.65 3.51
C ILE A 36 10.50 4.63 2.40
N VAL A 37 9.66 4.94 1.41
CA VAL A 37 9.45 4.17 0.18
C VAL A 37 9.49 5.13 -0.99
N SER A 38 10.07 4.70 -2.09
CA SER A 38 10.08 5.43 -3.36
C SER A 38 9.97 4.43 -4.50
N ASP A 39 9.09 4.71 -5.44
CA ASP A 39 8.86 3.98 -6.67
C ASP A 39 9.38 4.80 -7.84
N GLY A 40 10.18 4.20 -8.68
CA GLY A 40 10.78 4.81 -9.86
C GLY A 40 9.96 4.51 -11.12
N HIS A 41 9.60 5.55 -11.88
CA HIS A 41 8.73 5.42 -13.05
C HIS A 41 9.24 4.41 -14.11
N GLY A 42 8.31 3.58 -14.60
CA GLY A 42 8.58 2.49 -15.55
C GLY A 42 8.80 2.90 -17.00
N GLY A 43 8.43 4.10 -17.43
CA GLY A 43 8.47 4.53 -18.84
C GLY A 43 9.88 4.68 -19.41
N GLU A 44 10.04 4.50 -20.73
CA GLU A 44 11.33 4.50 -21.43
C GLU A 44 12.18 5.76 -21.19
N ARG A 45 11.53 6.92 -20.97
CA ARG A 45 12.23 8.18 -20.70
C ARG A 45 12.84 8.22 -19.32
N TYR A 46 12.26 7.48 -18.35
CA TYR A 46 12.69 7.44 -16.95
C TYR A 46 13.77 6.38 -16.70
N PHE A 47 14.69 6.21 -17.62
CA PHE A 47 15.65 5.09 -17.64
C PHE A 47 16.68 5.10 -16.50
N ARG A 48 16.72 6.16 -15.67
CA ARG A 48 17.51 6.28 -14.44
C ARG A 48 16.62 6.42 -13.19
N SER A 49 15.35 6.04 -13.26
CA SER A 49 14.45 6.14 -12.13
C SER A 49 14.88 5.31 -10.91
N GLN A 50 15.56 4.17 -11.14
CA GLN A 50 16.19 3.39 -10.07
C GLN A 50 17.29 4.16 -9.30
N ILE A 51 17.94 5.11 -9.94
CA ILE A 51 18.91 6.02 -9.31
C ILE A 51 18.14 7.14 -8.62
N GLY A 52 17.10 7.67 -9.27
CA GLY A 52 16.23 8.71 -8.74
C GLY A 52 15.54 8.32 -7.44
N SER A 53 14.95 7.11 -7.38
CA SER A 53 14.30 6.56 -6.19
C SER A 53 15.30 6.35 -5.04
N LYS A 54 16.48 5.83 -5.31
CA LYS A 54 17.55 5.69 -4.30
C LYS A 54 18.01 7.03 -3.76
N ILE A 55 18.26 8.00 -4.65
CA ILE A 55 18.69 9.36 -4.26
C ILE A 55 17.61 10.01 -3.39
N VAL A 56 16.32 9.93 -3.74
CA VAL A 56 15.29 10.58 -2.94
C VAL A 56 15.16 9.96 -1.55
N VAL A 57 15.29 8.64 -1.43
CA VAL A 57 15.30 7.95 -0.13
C VAL A 57 16.47 8.45 0.75
N ASP A 58 17.68 8.53 0.21
CA ASP A 58 18.85 9.03 0.94
C ASP A 58 18.69 10.51 1.31
N VAL A 59 18.21 11.35 0.40
CA VAL A 59 17.96 12.78 0.62
C VAL A 59 16.88 13.00 1.69
N ILE A 60 15.78 12.25 1.66
CA ILE A 60 14.72 12.32 2.69
C ILE A 60 15.29 11.95 4.05
N LYS A 61 16.02 10.83 4.15
CA LYS A 61 16.65 10.36 5.37
C LYS A 61 17.52 11.45 6.01
N GLU A 62 18.41 12.05 5.25
CA GLU A 62 19.33 13.10 5.75
C GLU A 62 18.59 14.40 6.08
N SER A 63 17.65 14.82 5.24
CA SER A 63 16.84 16.04 5.42
C SER A 63 15.96 15.94 6.67
N VAL A 64 15.34 14.79 6.91
CA VAL A 64 14.54 14.51 8.11
C VAL A 64 15.40 14.53 9.37
N VAL A 65 16.57 13.89 9.35
CA VAL A 65 17.51 13.92 10.48
C VAL A 65 17.93 15.36 10.82
N SER A 66 18.26 16.16 9.80
CA SER A 66 18.61 17.58 9.98
C SER A 66 17.42 18.37 10.52
N PHE A 67 16.24 18.22 9.93
CA PHE A 67 15.01 18.90 10.34
C PHE A 67 14.65 18.62 11.80
N VAL A 68 14.61 17.33 12.22
CA VAL A 68 14.32 16.95 13.61
C VAL A 68 15.39 17.46 14.56
N LYS A 69 16.67 17.43 14.16
CA LYS A 69 17.77 17.99 14.95
C LYS A 69 17.64 19.50 15.12
N ASP A 70 17.29 20.24 14.08
CA ASP A 70 17.11 21.69 14.15
C ASP A 70 15.90 22.06 15.01
N LEU A 71 14.79 21.34 14.89
CA LEU A 71 13.65 21.49 15.78
C LEU A 71 13.94 21.08 17.24
N SER A 72 14.92 20.22 17.49
CA SER A 72 15.34 19.84 18.85
C SER A 72 16.27 20.84 19.50
N LYS A 73 16.91 21.74 18.74
CA LYS A 73 17.77 22.81 19.29
C LYS A 73 16.94 23.71 20.19
N SER A 74 17.36 23.81 21.43
CA SER A 74 16.69 24.59 22.45
C SER A 74 17.01 26.07 22.28
N THR A 75 16.01 26.90 22.01
CA THR A 75 16.06 28.31 22.36
C THR A 75 15.36 28.47 23.71
N GLN A 76 16.13 28.87 24.75
CA GLN A 76 15.57 29.17 26.07
C GLN A 76 14.81 28.06 26.80
N LYS A 77 15.43 26.88 26.96
CA LYS A 77 14.90 25.73 27.75
C LYS A 77 13.75 24.94 27.18
N LYS A 78 13.25 25.19 25.97
CA LYS A 78 12.23 24.36 25.31
C LYS A 78 12.69 23.94 23.91
N SER A 79 12.53 22.67 23.56
CA SER A 79 12.75 22.19 22.19
C SER A 79 11.69 22.82 21.28
N LEU A 80 12.14 23.48 20.20
CA LEU A 80 11.24 24.13 19.24
C LEU A 80 10.25 23.12 18.62
N GLY A 81 10.69 21.92 18.27
CA GLY A 81 9.84 20.89 17.68
C GLY A 81 8.79 20.36 18.66
N LYS A 82 9.18 20.18 19.94
CA LYS A 82 8.20 19.83 20.97
C LYS A 82 7.16 20.93 21.17
N ALA A 83 7.54 22.20 21.06
CA ALA A 83 6.62 23.33 21.17
C ALA A 83 5.76 23.48 19.91
N LEU A 84 6.35 23.27 18.72
CA LEU A 84 5.67 23.42 17.44
C LEU A 84 4.52 22.41 17.25
N PHE A 85 4.74 21.13 17.59
CA PHE A 85 3.74 20.07 17.46
C PHE A 85 2.93 19.80 18.74
N ALA A 86 3.24 20.50 19.87
CA ALA A 86 2.61 20.20 21.15
C ALA A 86 1.09 20.35 21.10
N ASP A 87 0.39 19.35 21.65
CA ASP A 87 -1.06 19.31 21.79
C ASP A 87 -1.83 19.44 20.46
N MET A 88 -1.14 19.30 19.32
CA MET A 88 -1.81 19.26 18.02
C MET A 88 -2.53 17.94 17.82
N PRO A 89 -3.85 17.97 17.56
CA PRO A 89 -4.57 16.76 17.20
C PRO A 89 -4.05 16.21 15.87
N PHE A 90 -4.59 15.07 15.44
CA PHE A 90 -4.34 14.57 14.09
C PHE A 90 -4.86 15.57 13.04
N VAL A 91 -3.98 15.98 12.13
CA VAL A 91 -4.28 16.92 11.02
C VAL A 91 -3.78 16.35 9.72
N GLN A 92 -4.58 16.51 8.66
CA GLN A 92 -4.26 16.12 7.29
C GLN A 92 -4.15 17.35 6.40
N TYR A 93 -3.28 17.28 5.37
CA TYR A 93 -3.19 18.32 4.33
C TYR A 93 -3.10 17.66 2.93
N PRO A 94 -3.89 18.12 1.96
CA PRO A 94 -4.97 19.10 2.10
C PRO A 94 -6.07 18.61 3.06
N SER A 95 -6.58 19.54 3.86
CA SER A 95 -7.65 19.25 4.82
C SER A 95 -9.00 19.29 4.15
N LYS A 96 -9.87 18.33 4.49
CA LYS A 96 -11.28 18.35 4.09
C LYS A 96 -12.16 19.10 5.12
N ASP A 97 -11.67 19.31 6.35
CA ASP A 97 -12.44 19.92 7.44
C ASP A 97 -11.53 20.58 8.50
N ASP A 98 -11.42 21.89 8.47
CA ASP A 98 -10.67 22.70 9.44
C ASP A 98 -11.51 23.17 10.64
N THR A 99 -12.75 22.73 10.75
CA THR A 99 -13.71 23.27 11.74
C THR A 99 -13.39 22.83 13.18
N GLN A 100 -12.64 21.75 13.36
CA GLN A 100 -12.35 21.15 14.67
C GLN A 100 -11.20 21.83 15.42
N LEU A 101 -10.38 22.66 14.76
CA LEU A 101 -9.24 23.33 15.40
C LEU A 101 -9.63 24.63 16.08
N SER A 102 -9.17 24.84 17.31
CA SER A 102 -9.24 26.15 17.99
C SER A 102 -8.42 27.21 17.23
N ILE A 103 -8.65 28.49 17.49
CA ILE A 103 -7.92 29.59 16.85
C ILE A 103 -6.40 29.48 17.08
N SER A 104 -5.98 29.07 18.29
CA SER A 104 -4.57 28.87 18.60
C SER A 104 -3.97 27.70 17.82
N GLN A 105 -4.72 26.59 17.65
CA GLN A 105 -4.30 25.44 16.88
C GLN A 105 -4.24 25.73 15.37
N LYS A 106 -5.15 26.54 14.84
CA LYS A 106 -5.09 27.00 13.42
C LYS A 106 -3.79 27.75 13.15
N ARG A 107 -3.46 28.72 14.01
CA ARG A 107 -2.19 29.45 13.89
C ARG A 107 -0.97 28.54 14.03
N GLN A 108 -1.04 27.55 14.89
CA GLN A 108 0.04 26.58 15.06
C GLN A 108 0.15 25.65 13.84
N ALA A 109 -0.98 25.24 13.25
CA ALA A 109 -1.04 24.48 12.00
C ALA A 109 -0.36 25.22 10.82
N GLU A 110 -0.57 26.53 10.71
CA GLU A 110 0.11 27.38 9.71
C GLU A 110 1.64 27.33 9.89
N LEU A 111 2.15 27.45 11.12
CA LEU A 111 3.59 27.35 11.40
C LEU A 111 4.16 25.95 11.10
N ILE A 112 3.39 24.88 11.38
CA ILE A 112 3.76 23.51 11.02
C ILE A 112 3.80 23.36 9.50
N HIS A 113 2.78 23.85 8.81
CA HIS A 113 2.72 23.86 7.35
C HIS A 113 3.95 24.51 6.74
N GLU A 114 4.30 25.72 7.15
CA GLU A 114 5.52 26.39 6.68
C GLU A 114 6.80 25.62 6.97
N ALA A 115 6.89 24.96 8.14
CA ALA A 115 8.06 24.18 8.51
C ALA A 115 8.19 22.92 7.64
N LEU A 116 7.07 22.23 7.38
CA LEU A 116 7.03 21.06 6.51
C LEU A 116 7.28 21.43 5.04
N LEU A 117 6.70 22.52 4.54
CA LEU A 117 7.02 23.01 3.18
C LEU A 117 8.50 23.29 3.00
N ARG A 118 9.18 23.85 4.01
CA ARG A 118 10.64 24.05 3.96
C ARG A 118 11.40 22.73 3.90
N LEU A 119 10.95 21.70 4.64
CA LEU A 119 11.51 20.36 4.54
C LEU A 119 11.34 19.81 3.12
N PHE A 120 10.12 19.86 2.57
CA PHE A 120 9.82 19.31 1.24
C PHE A 120 10.57 20.06 0.12
N SER A 121 10.63 21.39 0.19
CA SER A 121 11.45 22.20 -0.74
C SER A 121 12.93 21.82 -0.68
N ASN A 122 13.47 21.58 0.51
CA ASN A 122 14.84 21.12 0.67
C ASN A 122 15.06 19.72 0.09
N VAL A 123 14.11 18.79 0.27
CA VAL A 123 14.18 17.45 -0.35
C VAL A 123 14.22 17.55 -1.86
N ILE A 124 13.32 18.32 -2.47
CA ILE A 124 13.25 18.50 -3.93
C ILE A 124 14.53 19.16 -4.45
N TYR A 125 14.98 20.22 -3.81
CA TYR A 125 16.21 20.92 -4.20
C TYR A 125 17.45 20.01 -4.14
N ARG A 126 17.60 19.27 -3.06
CA ARG A 126 18.71 18.33 -2.88
C ARG A 126 18.66 17.18 -3.85
N TRP A 127 17.46 16.63 -4.10
CA TRP A 127 17.27 15.59 -5.10
C TRP A 127 17.72 16.08 -6.48
N ASN A 128 17.31 17.28 -6.90
CA ASN A 128 17.74 17.90 -8.16
C ASN A 128 19.26 18.08 -8.22
N THR A 129 19.87 18.47 -7.11
CA THR A 129 21.33 18.61 -7.02
C THR A 129 22.06 17.27 -7.17
N GLU A 130 21.56 16.22 -6.52
CA GLU A 130 22.20 14.90 -6.56
C GLU A 130 22.00 14.19 -7.92
N ILE A 131 20.84 14.33 -8.56
CA ILE A 131 20.65 13.77 -9.92
C ILE A 131 21.52 14.50 -10.94
N ALA A 132 21.71 15.82 -10.83
CA ALA A 132 22.62 16.57 -11.69
C ALA A 132 24.06 16.11 -11.50
N ARG A 133 24.50 15.91 -10.27
CA ARG A 133 25.84 15.34 -9.95
C ARG A 133 25.98 13.94 -10.51
N ASN A 134 24.97 13.08 -10.35
CA ASN A 134 25.00 11.72 -10.94
C ASN A 134 25.09 11.76 -12.45
N ALA A 135 24.31 12.61 -13.12
CA ALA A 135 24.36 12.76 -14.57
C ALA A 135 25.73 13.21 -15.07
N GLU A 136 26.39 14.12 -14.37
CA GLU A 136 27.75 14.59 -14.71
C GLU A 136 28.82 13.50 -14.52
N GLN A 137 28.74 12.76 -13.40
CA GLN A 137 29.77 11.79 -13.01
C GLN A 137 29.62 10.42 -13.67
N GLU A 138 28.38 9.98 -13.90
CA GLU A 138 28.08 8.64 -14.38
C GLU A 138 27.73 8.66 -15.88
N PRO A 139 28.60 8.11 -16.76
CA PRO A 139 28.31 7.99 -18.18
C PRO A 139 27.14 7.01 -18.40
N LEU A 140 26.58 7.01 -19.62
CA LEU A 140 25.60 6.00 -20.04
C LEU A 140 26.21 4.60 -19.94
N THR A 141 25.48 3.70 -19.25
CA THR A 141 25.85 2.30 -19.11
C THR A 141 25.63 1.55 -20.43
N GLU A 142 26.25 0.39 -20.58
CA GLU A 142 26.01 -0.47 -21.75
C GLU A 142 24.56 -0.97 -21.83
N TRP A 143 23.92 -1.19 -20.67
CA TRP A 143 22.50 -1.52 -20.63
C TRP A 143 21.63 -0.37 -21.16
N GLU A 144 21.88 0.88 -20.70
CA GLU A 144 21.15 2.06 -21.16
C GLU A 144 21.30 2.24 -22.68
N LYS A 145 22.51 2.14 -23.21
CA LYS A 145 22.80 2.24 -24.66
C LYS A 145 22.08 1.17 -25.46
N ALA A 146 21.93 -0.03 -24.92
CA ALA A 146 21.32 -1.16 -25.62
C ALA A 146 19.78 -1.16 -25.55
N ASN A 147 19.17 -0.60 -24.48
CA ASN A 147 17.76 -0.79 -24.19
C ASN A 147 16.93 0.51 -24.21
N VAL A 148 17.57 1.68 -24.14
CA VAL A 148 16.87 2.97 -24.13
C VAL A 148 16.80 3.52 -25.57
N PRO A 149 15.63 4.05 -26.02
CA PRO A 149 15.52 4.68 -27.33
C PRO A 149 16.53 5.82 -27.53
N GLN A 150 17.21 5.83 -28.66
CA GLN A 150 18.32 6.75 -28.98
C GLN A 150 17.93 8.22 -28.73
N LYS A 151 16.68 8.62 -29.03
CA LYS A 151 16.18 10.00 -28.82
C LYS A 151 16.32 10.46 -27.36
N TYR A 152 16.15 9.54 -26.36
CA TYR A 152 16.27 9.88 -24.94
C TYR A 152 17.72 9.88 -24.49
N LEU A 153 18.57 9.03 -25.09
CA LEU A 153 20.01 9.06 -24.86
C LEU A 153 20.64 10.36 -25.39
N ASP A 154 20.26 10.77 -26.59
CA ASP A 154 20.72 12.02 -27.19
C ASP A 154 20.27 13.25 -26.38
N GLU A 155 19.00 13.24 -25.94
CA GLU A 155 18.44 14.28 -25.06
C GLU A 155 19.21 14.35 -23.73
N PHE A 156 19.52 13.21 -23.11
CA PHE A 156 20.27 13.13 -21.86
C PHE A 156 21.70 13.64 -22.04
N GLU A 157 22.42 13.18 -23.07
CA GLU A 157 23.79 13.61 -23.34
C GLU A 157 23.87 15.11 -23.69
N ALA A 158 22.88 15.67 -24.35
CA ALA A 158 22.80 17.10 -24.61
C ALA A 158 22.61 17.93 -23.32
N LYS A 159 21.84 17.40 -22.36
CA LYS A 159 21.46 18.08 -21.13
C LYS A 159 22.45 17.91 -19.97
N ARG A 160 23.11 16.75 -19.86
CA ARG A 160 23.94 16.40 -18.70
C ARG A 160 25.08 17.38 -18.39
N ASN A 161 25.59 18.05 -19.41
CA ASN A 161 26.67 19.01 -19.28
C ASN A 161 26.19 20.48 -19.27
N ASP A 162 24.87 20.71 -19.30
CA ASP A 162 24.27 22.03 -19.25
C ASP A 162 23.57 22.23 -17.89
N PRO A 163 24.13 23.04 -16.98
CA PRO A 163 23.59 23.24 -15.64
C PRO A 163 22.21 23.96 -15.63
N THR A 164 21.77 24.49 -16.79
CA THR A 164 20.45 25.12 -16.93
C THR A 164 19.38 24.16 -17.42
N SER A 165 19.78 22.96 -17.81
CA SER A 165 18.88 21.96 -18.37
C SER A 165 18.21 21.11 -17.30
N SER A 166 16.94 20.77 -17.55
CA SER A 166 16.14 19.90 -16.72
C SER A 166 16.46 18.42 -16.99
N LEU A 167 16.89 17.70 -15.95
CA LEU A 167 17.24 16.29 -15.97
C LEU A 167 16.21 15.40 -15.26
N GLU A 168 15.27 15.99 -14.54
CA GLU A 168 14.34 15.33 -13.62
C GLU A 168 13.58 14.18 -14.27
N LYS A 169 13.18 14.36 -15.54
CA LYS A 169 12.38 13.34 -16.25
C LYS A 169 13.13 12.04 -16.50
N PHE A 170 14.47 12.02 -16.48
CA PHE A 170 15.22 10.78 -16.59
C PHE A 170 15.28 9.97 -15.30
N TYR A 171 15.11 10.66 -14.16
CA TYR A 171 15.21 10.12 -12.79
C TYR A 171 13.86 10.05 -12.06
N GLY A 172 12.74 10.32 -12.75
CA GLY A 172 11.44 10.48 -12.12
C GLY A 172 11.02 9.33 -11.21
N CYS A 173 10.52 9.70 -10.02
CA CYS A 173 10.05 8.75 -9.01
C CYS A 173 9.01 9.40 -8.09
N THR A 174 8.32 8.56 -7.33
CA THR A 174 7.46 8.94 -6.21
C THR A 174 8.28 8.99 -4.91
N PHE A 175 7.69 9.46 -3.82
CA PHE A 175 8.22 9.24 -2.48
C PHE A 175 7.11 9.24 -1.42
N MET A 176 7.30 8.46 -0.39
CA MET A 176 6.45 8.42 0.79
C MET A 176 7.32 8.21 2.02
N ALA A 177 7.04 8.94 3.11
CA ALA A 177 7.80 8.80 4.34
C ALA A 177 6.94 8.99 5.58
N TYR A 178 7.29 8.24 6.63
CA TYR A 178 6.81 8.38 7.98
C TYR A 178 7.95 8.71 8.93
N VAL A 179 7.72 9.63 9.84
CA VAL A 179 8.70 10.13 10.81
C VAL A 179 8.06 10.22 12.19
N GLN A 180 8.65 9.57 13.17
CA GLN A 180 8.19 9.60 14.57
C GLN A 180 9.32 9.99 15.52
N THR A 181 9.04 10.95 16.36
CA THR A 181 9.86 11.35 17.52
C THR A 181 9.22 10.86 18.82
N LYS A 182 9.73 11.28 19.97
CA LYS A 182 9.11 10.96 21.28
C LYS A 182 7.83 11.73 21.55
N THR A 183 7.54 12.80 20.83
CA THR A 183 6.47 13.75 21.16
C THR A 183 5.53 14.07 20.02
N TYR A 184 5.90 13.76 18.80
CA TYR A 184 5.08 13.97 17.60
C TYR A 184 5.50 13.01 16.50
N TRP A 185 4.61 12.85 15.53
CA TRP A 185 4.89 12.17 14.28
C TRP A 185 4.27 12.92 13.10
N PHE A 186 4.81 12.70 11.92
CA PHE A 186 4.24 13.17 10.65
C PHE A 186 4.56 12.18 9.54
N ALA A 187 3.72 12.17 8.51
CA ALA A 187 3.94 11.42 7.30
C ALA A 187 3.65 12.29 6.08
N PHE A 188 4.32 12.05 4.98
CA PHE A 188 4.15 12.82 3.75
C PHE A 188 4.32 11.93 2.52
N HIS A 189 3.70 12.32 1.41
CA HIS A 189 3.60 11.51 0.22
C HIS A 189 3.48 12.37 -1.03
N LEU A 190 4.15 11.94 -2.09
CA LEU A 190 4.02 12.38 -3.47
C LEU A 190 4.03 11.13 -4.35
N GLY A 191 2.90 10.80 -4.99
CA GLY A 191 2.71 9.57 -5.76
C GLY A 191 1.42 8.84 -5.41
N ASP A 192 1.31 7.56 -5.75
CA ASP A 192 0.13 6.69 -5.71
C ASP A 192 0.23 5.47 -4.78
N GLY A 193 1.38 5.16 -4.21
CA GLY A 193 1.52 4.13 -3.18
C GLY A 193 0.62 4.35 -1.96
N LYS A 194 0.56 3.40 -1.03
CA LYS A 194 -0.34 3.44 0.13
C LYS A 194 0.40 3.53 1.46
N CYS A 195 -0.01 4.50 2.28
CA CYS A 195 0.34 4.58 3.69
C CYS A 195 -0.80 3.99 4.52
N VAL A 196 -0.55 2.91 5.24
CA VAL A 196 -1.56 2.26 6.10
C VAL A 196 -1.14 2.39 7.56
N MET A 197 -2.00 2.99 8.35
CA MET A 197 -1.86 3.11 9.80
C MET A 197 -2.65 2.01 10.48
N PHE A 198 -1.99 1.28 11.37
CA PHE A 198 -2.62 0.36 12.31
C PHE A 198 -2.65 1.00 13.69
N ASP A 199 -3.82 0.94 14.30
CA ASP A 199 -4.12 1.51 15.62
C ASP A 199 -5.13 0.63 16.36
N THR A 200 -5.31 0.83 17.64
CA THR A 200 -6.32 0.16 18.46
C THR A 200 -7.26 1.18 19.09
N LEU A 201 -8.55 0.92 19.02
CA LEU A 201 -9.58 1.73 19.65
C LEU A 201 -10.60 0.80 20.31
N ASP A 202 -10.83 0.98 21.62
CA ASP A 202 -11.75 0.15 22.41
C ASP A 202 -11.48 -1.36 22.24
N ASP A 203 -10.21 -1.76 22.34
CA ASP A 203 -9.71 -3.13 22.14
C ASP A 203 -10.07 -3.75 20.77
N LYS A 204 -10.24 -2.91 19.75
CA LYS A 204 -10.47 -3.34 18.38
C LYS A 204 -9.37 -2.81 17.46
N PRO A 205 -8.85 -3.64 16.55
CA PRO A 205 -7.91 -3.18 15.54
C PRO A 205 -8.61 -2.25 14.54
N ARG A 206 -7.93 -1.17 14.18
CA ARG A 206 -8.37 -0.19 13.19
C ARG A 206 -7.28 0.05 12.19
N PHE A 207 -7.63 0.00 10.91
CA PHE A 207 -6.78 0.34 9.79
C PHE A 207 -7.30 1.59 9.10
N SER A 208 -6.41 2.49 8.73
CA SER A 208 -6.75 3.71 7.99
C SER A 208 -5.59 4.16 7.12
N GLN A 209 -5.90 4.99 6.13
CA GLN A 209 -4.91 5.69 5.32
C GLN A 209 -4.79 7.13 5.85
N PRO A 210 -3.72 7.45 6.61
CA PRO A 210 -3.62 8.72 7.31
C PRO A 210 -3.28 9.90 6.38
N ILE A 211 -2.69 9.65 5.21
CA ILE A 211 -2.38 10.67 4.21
C ILE A 211 -3.57 10.74 3.24
N PRO A 212 -4.08 11.94 2.89
CA PRO A 212 -5.16 12.06 1.92
C PRO A 212 -4.78 11.47 0.57
N TRP A 213 -5.74 10.84 -0.10
CA TRP A 213 -5.53 10.34 -1.46
C TRP A 213 -5.32 11.49 -2.44
N ASP A 214 -4.52 11.26 -3.47
CA ASP A 214 -4.30 12.20 -4.56
C ASP A 214 -5.27 11.90 -5.72
N GLU A 215 -6.27 12.76 -5.90
CA GLU A 215 -7.25 12.59 -6.96
C GLU A 215 -6.66 12.74 -8.38
N LYS A 216 -5.42 13.22 -8.49
CA LYS A 216 -4.67 13.28 -9.76
C LYS A 216 -4.04 11.95 -10.14
N CYS A 217 -3.87 11.04 -9.16
CA CYS A 217 -3.41 9.68 -9.39
C CYS A 217 -4.60 8.82 -9.82
N PHE A 218 -4.69 8.54 -11.11
CA PHE A 218 -5.76 7.75 -11.70
C PHE A 218 -5.24 6.91 -12.87
N LEU A 219 -5.52 5.61 -12.87
CA LEU A 219 -4.93 4.65 -13.79
C LEU A 219 -3.39 4.73 -13.77
N ASN A 220 -2.76 4.88 -14.94
CA ASN A 220 -1.31 4.96 -15.08
C ASN A 220 -0.76 6.41 -14.91
N LYS A 221 -1.52 7.30 -14.29
CA LYS A 221 -1.08 8.68 -14.02
C LYS A 221 -0.81 8.84 -12.54
N THR A 222 0.42 9.18 -12.20
CA THR A 222 0.86 9.50 -10.83
C THR A 222 1.52 10.86 -10.77
N THR A 223 1.49 11.49 -9.59
CA THR A 223 2.29 12.70 -9.30
C THR A 223 3.72 12.29 -8.96
N SER A 224 4.69 13.13 -9.34
CA SER A 224 6.10 12.79 -9.30
C SER A 224 6.99 13.95 -8.87
N ILE A 225 8.13 13.62 -8.25
CA ILE A 225 9.15 14.63 -7.93
C ILE A 225 9.72 15.31 -9.18
N CYS A 226 9.61 14.68 -10.34
CA CYS A 226 10.06 15.22 -11.63
C CYS A 226 9.02 16.10 -12.34
N ASP A 227 7.88 16.40 -11.73
CA ASP A 227 6.88 17.30 -12.29
C ASP A 227 7.31 18.76 -12.19
N SER A 228 6.64 19.65 -12.92
CA SER A 228 6.99 21.08 -12.97
C SER A 228 6.83 21.81 -11.64
N ASN A 229 5.89 21.35 -10.79
CA ASN A 229 5.66 21.92 -9.47
C ASN A 229 5.37 20.81 -8.44
N PRO A 230 6.35 19.96 -8.12
CA PRO A 230 6.13 18.82 -7.23
C PRO A 230 5.77 19.24 -5.81
N LEU A 231 6.23 20.41 -5.35
CA LEU A 231 5.95 20.89 -4.00
C LEU A 231 4.46 21.07 -3.72
N SER A 232 3.68 21.51 -4.71
CA SER A 232 2.23 21.70 -4.57
C SER A 232 1.44 20.39 -4.49
N GLU A 233 2.06 19.28 -4.86
CA GLU A 233 1.43 17.96 -4.90
C GLU A 233 1.73 17.15 -3.63
N VAL A 234 2.63 17.63 -2.77
CA VAL A 234 2.96 16.90 -1.52
C VAL A 234 1.79 16.97 -0.55
N ARG A 235 1.30 15.80 -0.19
CA ARG A 235 0.26 15.60 0.84
C ARG A 235 0.91 15.11 2.12
N TYR A 236 0.35 15.46 3.27
CA TYR A 236 0.92 15.06 4.54
C TYR A 236 -0.10 15.00 5.67
N CYS A 237 0.28 14.39 6.76
CA CYS A 237 -0.45 14.42 8.03
C CYS A 237 0.52 14.50 9.20
N TYR A 238 0.03 14.92 10.35
CA TYR A 238 0.81 14.96 11.59
C TYR A 238 -0.06 14.86 12.83
N CYS A 239 0.56 14.51 13.96
CA CYS A 239 -0.06 14.48 15.26
C CYS A 239 0.98 14.76 16.35
N GLY A 240 0.63 15.53 17.38
CA GLY A 240 1.52 15.93 18.47
C GLY A 240 0.85 15.94 19.85
N ASN A 241 -0.33 15.34 19.98
CA ASN A 241 -1.09 15.26 21.25
C ASN A 241 -0.71 14.04 22.12
N GLY A 242 0.33 13.29 21.74
CA GLY A 242 0.77 12.08 22.42
C GLY A 242 0.12 10.78 21.92
N SER A 243 -0.77 10.86 20.92
CA SER A 243 -1.32 9.68 20.24
C SER A 243 -0.35 9.22 19.15
N PHE A 244 0.08 7.97 19.21
CA PHE A 244 0.98 7.35 18.26
C PHE A 244 0.36 6.09 17.67
N PRO A 245 0.57 5.81 16.38
CA PRO A 245 0.12 4.55 15.79
C PRO A 245 0.86 3.36 16.38
N GLU A 246 0.20 2.22 16.43
CA GLU A 246 0.82 0.94 16.80
C GLU A 246 1.74 0.42 15.70
N ALA A 247 1.39 0.65 14.45
CA ALA A 247 2.28 0.47 13.32
C ALA A 247 1.89 1.38 12.15
N ILE A 248 2.89 1.76 11.34
CA ILE A 248 2.72 2.38 10.02
C ILE A 248 3.41 1.51 8.99
N PHE A 249 2.69 1.23 7.92
CA PHE A 249 3.17 0.52 6.75
C PHE A 249 3.13 1.46 5.55
N LEU A 250 4.22 1.51 4.81
CA LEU A 250 4.34 2.19 3.53
C LEU A 250 4.56 1.14 2.46
N GLY A 251 3.82 1.18 1.37
CA GLY A 251 3.98 0.29 0.22
C GLY A 251 3.97 1.06 -1.09
N SER A 252 4.80 0.66 -2.08
CA SER A 252 4.66 1.13 -3.46
C SER A 252 3.37 0.59 -4.08
N ASP A 253 2.99 1.13 -5.24
CA ASP A 253 1.80 0.70 -5.98
C ASP A 253 1.85 -0.79 -6.37
N GLY A 254 3.03 -1.37 -6.63
CA GLY A 254 3.17 -2.79 -6.86
C GLY A 254 2.58 -3.67 -5.74
N ILE A 255 2.52 -3.17 -4.49
CA ILE A 255 1.85 -3.83 -3.38
C ILE A 255 0.33 -3.73 -3.52
N ASP A 256 -0.21 -2.51 -3.63
CA ASP A 256 -1.67 -2.33 -3.67
C ASP A 256 -2.28 -2.80 -5.00
N ASP A 257 -1.58 -2.74 -6.11
CA ASP A 257 -1.98 -3.36 -7.38
C ASP A 257 -2.08 -4.88 -7.30
N SER A 258 -1.29 -5.52 -6.42
CA SER A 258 -1.39 -6.96 -6.18
C SER A 258 -2.55 -7.36 -5.27
N PHE A 259 -2.91 -6.54 -4.31
CA PHE A 259 -3.92 -6.85 -3.30
C PHE A 259 -5.22 -6.05 -3.45
N GLY A 260 -5.21 -4.98 -4.22
CA GLY A 260 -6.30 -4.00 -4.28
C GLY A 260 -6.38 -3.15 -3.01
N ASP A 261 -7.38 -2.29 -2.96
CA ASP A 261 -7.66 -1.46 -1.78
C ASP A 261 -8.37 -2.25 -0.66
N GLY A 262 -8.26 -1.73 0.56
CA GLY A 262 -9.05 -2.17 1.68
C GLY A 262 -8.57 -3.48 2.31
N GLU A 263 -9.47 -4.46 2.42
CA GLU A 263 -9.29 -5.63 3.27
C GLU A 263 -8.10 -6.52 2.92
N ARG A 264 -7.86 -6.78 1.62
CA ARG A 264 -6.76 -7.65 1.20
C ARG A 264 -5.41 -7.00 1.46
N LEU A 265 -5.30 -5.70 1.20
CA LEU A 265 -4.11 -4.92 1.53
C LEU A 265 -3.86 -4.90 3.04
N TYR A 266 -4.90 -4.71 3.85
CA TYR A 266 -4.76 -4.76 5.31
C TYR A 266 -4.34 -6.15 5.81
N ASN A 267 -4.87 -7.23 5.22
CA ASN A 267 -4.46 -8.59 5.56
C ASN A 267 -2.98 -8.85 5.26
N PHE A 268 -2.43 -8.32 4.18
CA PHE A 268 -0.99 -8.37 3.90
C PHE A 268 -0.17 -7.72 5.03
N TYR A 269 -0.54 -6.51 5.46
CA TYR A 269 0.15 -5.82 6.55
C TYR A 269 -0.07 -6.49 7.92
N ILE A 270 -1.26 -7.07 8.16
CA ILE A 270 -1.53 -7.90 9.34
C ILE A 270 -0.56 -9.08 9.39
N GLN A 271 -0.34 -9.78 8.29
CA GLN A 271 0.60 -10.91 8.25
C GLN A 271 2.03 -10.49 8.56
N ILE A 272 2.50 -9.35 8.05
CA ILE A 272 3.82 -8.81 8.41
C ILE A 272 3.88 -8.58 9.92
N TYR A 273 2.85 -7.95 10.50
CA TYR A 273 2.78 -7.66 11.94
C TYR A 273 2.77 -8.94 12.79
N GLN A 274 1.97 -9.92 12.41
CA GLN A 274 1.88 -11.24 13.07
C GLN A 274 3.20 -12.03 12.96
N THR A 275 3.88 -11.95 11.82
CA THR A 275 5.20 -12.55 11.65
C THR A 275 6.23 -11.89 12.57
N LEU A 276 6.21 -10.56 12.70
CA LEU A 276 7.05 -9.81 13.64
C LEU A 276 6.76 -10.19 15.10
N ALA A 277 5.52 -10.55 15.44
CA ALA A 277 5.14 -10.98 16.78
C ALA A 277 5.59 -12.43 17.10
N SER A 278 5.74 -13.27 16.08
CA SER A 278 6.05 -14.69 16.25
C SER A 278 7.50 -15.05 15.96
N LYS A 279 8.24 -14.20 15.22
CA LYS A 279 9.61 -14.45 14.75
C LYS A 279 10.55 -13.29 15.08
N SER A 280 11.84 -13.53 15.00
CA SER A 280 12.81 -12.43 15.11
C SER A 280 12.69 -11.45 13.92
N LYS A 281 13.09 -10.19 14.13
CA LYS A 281 13.17 -9.20 13.02
C LYS A 281 13.97 -9.74 11.82
N LYS A 282 15.06 -10.46 12.08
CA LYS A 282 15.90 -11.04 11.02
C LYS A 282 15.15 -12.08 10.21
N ASP A 283 14.48 -13.01 10.88
CA ASP A 283 13.74 -14.08 10.21
C ASP A 283 12.52 -13.52 9.45
N THR A 284 11.81 -12.55 10.05
CA THR A 284 10.73 -11.82 9.35
C THR A 284 11.24 -11.10 8.10
N LYS A 285 12.43 -10.48 8.17
CA LYS A 285 13.04 -9.84 7.00
C LYS A 285 13.34 -10.84 5.89
N GLN A 286 13.90 -12.00 6.24
CA GLN A 286 14.19 -13.06 5.26
C GLN A 286 12.92 -13.62 4.62
N GLU A 287 11.85 -13.79 5.40
CA GLU A 287 10.57 -14.25 4.91
C GLU A 287 9.92 -13.21 3.99
N LEU A 288 9.99 -11.94 4.35
CA LEU A 288 9.49 -10.85 3.51
C LEU A 288 10.27 -10.75 2.19
N ASP A 289 11.62 -10.84 2.25
CA ASP A 289 12.48 -10.84 1.06
C ASP A 289 12.20 -12.03 0.13
N ALA A 290 11.82 -13.18 0.67
CA ALA A 290 11.44 -14.35 -0.11
C ALA A 290 10.02 -14.26 -0.68
N SER A 291 9.10 -13.59 0.03
CA SER A 291 7.68 -13.53 -0.33
C SER A 291 7.39 -12.46 -1.38
N LEU A 292 8.00 -11.27 -1.32
CA LEU A 292 7.71 -10.18 -2.27
C LEU A 292 7.90 -10.58 -3.75
N PRO A 293 8.96 -11.30 -4.15
CA PRO A 293 9.09 -11.75 -5.54
C PRO A 293 7.98 -12.70 -5.99
N ILE A 294 7.47 -13.54 -5.08
CA ILE A 294 6.37 -14.48 -5.38
C ILE A 294 5.05 -13.70 -5.51
N ILE A 295 4.83 -12.71 -4.66
CA ILE A 295 3.66 -11.83 -4.72
C ILE A 295 3.68 -11.04 -6.03
N SER A 296 4.82 -10.42 -6.40
CA SER A 296 4.96 -9.74 -7.68
C SER A 296 4.63 -10.66 -8.86
N GLN A 297 5.18 -11.87 -8.89
CA GLN A 297 4.96 -12.84 -9.97
C GLN A 297 3.48 -13.19 -10.15
N LYS A 298 2.74 -13.36 -9.03
CA LYS A 298 1.33 -13.74 -9.03
C LYS A 298 0.38 -12.55 -9.17
N GLY A 299 0.80 -11.36 -8.78
CA GLY A 299 0.02 -10.13 -8.74
C GLY A 299 0.36 -9.14 -9.85
N SER A 300 0.76 -7.93 -9.47
CA SER A 300 1.04 -6.79 -10.37
C SER A 300 2.16 -7.03 -11.38
N LYS A 301 3.11 -7.90 -11.05
CA LYS A 301 4.38 -8.14 -11.78
C LYS A 301 5.33 -6.95 -11.74
N ASP A 302 5.00 -5.90 -11.03
CA ASP A 302 5.82 -4.71 -10.86
C ASP A 302 6.83 -4.85 -9.73
N ASP A 303 7.76 -3.91 -9.63
CA ASP A 303 8.65 -3.76 -8.49
C ASP A 303 7.81 -3.58 -7.22
N MET A 304 8.31 -4.05 -6.09
CA MET A 304 7.60 -3.96 -4.82
C MET A 304 8.50 -3.44 -3.74
N SER A 305 8.01 -2.49 -2.99
CA SER A 305 8.70 -2.00 -1.80
C SER A 305 7.75 -1.82 -0.62
N VAL A 306 8.23 -2.17 0.57
CA VAL A 306 7.50 -2.01 1.83
C VAL A 306 8.46 -1.55 2.93
N ALA A 307 8.00 -0.59 3.74
CA ALA A 307 8.71 -0.16 4.94
C ALA A 307 7.72 0.02 6.10
N CYS A 308 8.14 -0.33 7.31
CA CYS A 308 7.28 -0.29 8.49
C CYS A 308 8.03 0.24 9.70
N VAL A 309 7.34 1.01 10.53
CA VAL A 309 7.70 1.34 11.91
C VAL A 309 6.59 0.84 12.83
N TYR A 310 6.93 0.11 13.89
CA TYR A 310 5.96 -0.53 14.77
C TYR A 310 6.35 -0.43 16.25
N ASN A 311 5.33 -0.53 17.11
CA ASN A 311 5.49 -0.53 18.56
C ASN A 311 5.78 -1.94 19.07
N GLU A 312 7.07 -2.24 19.33
CA GLU A 312 7.49 -3.56 19.83
C GLU A 312 6.86 -3.92 21.20
N GLN A 313 6.59 -2.92 22.04
CA GLN A 313 6.07 -3.18 23.39
C GLN A 313 4.66 -3.76 23.38
N ASN A 314 3.85 -3.38 22.39
CA ASN A 314 2.47 -3.84 22.26
C ASN A 314 2.30 -4.99 21.26
N LEU A 315 3.41 -5.50 20.69
CA LEU A 315 3.39 -6.44 19.58
C LEU A 315 2.60 -7.72 19.88
N GLU A 316 2.83 -8.34 21.04
CA GLU A 316 2.13 -9.57 21.46
C GLU A 316 0.63 -9.30 21.77
N CYS A 317 0.34 -8.20 22.49
CA CYS A 317 -1.03 -7.83 22.81
C CYS A 317 -1.84 -7.54 21.55
N ASN A 318 -1.29 -6.75 20.63
CA ASN A 318 -1.93 -6.41 19.37
C ASN A 318 -2.05 -7.62 18.43
N ASN A 319 -1.09 -8.56 18.47
CA ASN A 319 -1.21 -9.81 17.73
C ASN A 319 -2.42 -10.64 18.21
N ALA A 320 -2.64 -10.73 19.52
CA ALA A 320 -3.81 -11.41 20.07
C ALA A 320 -5.12 -10.73 19.65
N LEU A 321 -5.16 -9.40 19.60
CA LEU A 321 -6.32 -8.63 19.10
C LEU A 321 -6.56 -8.89 17.60
N LEU A 322 -5.51 -8.89 16.81
CA LEU A 322 -5.57 -9.16 15.37
C LEU A 322 -6.06 -10.58 15.08
N ASN A 323 -5.56 -11.58 15.81
CA ASN A 323 -6.03 -12.96 15.70
C ASN A 323 -7.54 -13.05 16.00
N LYS A 324 -7.98 -12.44 17.11
CA LYS A 324 -9.40 -12.38 17.46
C LYS A 324 -10.23 -11.72 16.37
N TYR A 325 -9.79 -10.58 15.87
CA TYR A 325 -10.45 -9.87 14.78
C TYR A 325 -10.58 -10.72 13.51
N GLN A 326 -9.50 -11.43 13.11
CA GLN A 326 -9.53 -12.30 11.95
C GLN A 326 -10.48 -13.50 12.16
N ILE A 327 -10.50 -14.10 13.36
CA ILE A 327 -11.42 -15.18 13.71
C ILE A 327 -12.88 -14.71 13.60
N GLU A 328 -13.24 -13.61 14.25
CA GLU A 328 -14.59 -13.04 14.19
C GLU A 328 -15.04 -12.76 12.76
N LYS A 329 -14.13 -12.26 11.93
CA LYS A 329 -14.39 -11.98 10.53
C LYS A 329 -14.66 -13.24 9.70
N ILE A 330 -13.83 -14.28 9.87
CA ILE A 330 -14.02 -15.58 9.21
C ILE A 330 -15.35 -16.20 9.67
N GLU A 331 -15.68 -16.11 10.96
CA GLU A 331 -16.96 -16.60 11.49
C GLU A 331 -18.17 -15.88 10.86
N ASN A 332 -18.08 -14.56 10.67
CA ASN A 332 -19.13 -13.81 9.96
C ASN A 332 -19.25 -14.23 8.48
N GLN A 333 -18.14 -14.49 7.80
CA GLN A 333 -18.14 -15.01 6.44
C GLN A 333 -18.76 -16.41 6.39
N LEU A 334 -18.45 -17.30 7.35
CA LEU A 334 -19.09 -18.62 7.45
C LEU A 334 -20.60 -18.53 7.66
N GLN A 335 -21.09 -17.55 8.45
CA GLN A 335 -22.53 -17.32 8.59
C GLN A 335 -23.18 -16.92 7.25
N THR A 336 -22.51 -16.07 6.47
CA THR A 336 -22.99 -15.69 5.12
C THR A 336 -23.02 -16.90 4.19
N VAL A 337 -21.96 -17.71 4.19
CA VAL A 337 -21.90 -18.95 3.40
C VAL A 337 -23.03 -19.92 3.80
N GLU A 338 -23.29 -20.07 5.09
CA GLU A 338 -24.40 -20.90 5.59
C GLU A 338 -25.77 -20.39 5.09
N GLN A 339 -25.97 -19.09 5.06
CA GLN A 339 -27.20 -18.50 4.51
C GLN A 339 -27.32 -18.78 3.00
N ASN A 340 -26.23 -18.61 2.24
CA ASN A 340 -26.18 -18.93 0.81
C ASN A 340 -26.51 -20.41 0.56
N PHE A 341 -26.01 -21.33 1.39
CA PHE A 341 -26.37 -22.74 1.29
C PHE A 341 -27.87 -23.00 1.48
N LYS A 342 -28.52 -22.32 2.41
CA LYS A 342 -29.96 -22.45 2.62
C LYS A 342 -30.76 -22.01 1.38
N GLU A 343 -30.39 -20.87 0.80
CA GLU A 343 -31.04 -20.32 -0.40
C GLU A 343 -30.81 -21.21 -1.63
N LEU A 344 -29.56 -21.62 -1.87
CA LEU A 344 -29.22 -22.51 -2.98
C LEU A 344 -29.90 -23.89 -2.84
N THR A 345 -29.97 -24.43 -1.61
CA THR A 345 -30.66 -25.68 -1.34
C THR A 345 -32.14 -25.58 -1.70
N ALA A 346 -32.82 -24.53 -1.27
CA ALA A 346 -34.24 -24.31 -1.59
C ALA A 346 -34.46 -24.20 -3.11
N LYS A 347 -33.55 -23.45 -3.80
CA LYS A 347 -33.60 -23.27 -5.25
C LYS A 347 -33.41 -24.59 -6.00
N ILE A 348 -32.37 -25.37 -5.68
CA ILE A 348 -32.05 -26.64 -6.33
C ILE A 348 -33.17 -27.68 -6.06
N LYS A 349 -33.66 -27.81 -4.82
CA LYS A 349 -34.77 -28.70 -4.47
C LYS A 349 -36.06 -28.29 -5.17
N GLY A 350 -36.29 -26.99 -5.36
CA GLY A 350 -37.43 -26.49 -6.15
C GLY A 350 -37.41 -27.02 -7.59
N TYR A 351 -36.25 -26.92 -8.26
CA TYR A 351 -36.10 -27.47 -9.62
C TYR A 351 -36.20 -28.99 -9.66
N SER A 352 -35.63 -29.69 -8.67
CA SER A 352 -35.70 -31.18 -8.61
C SER A 352 -37.10 -31.70 -8.45
N SER A 353 -38.05 -30.91 -7.98
CA SER A 353 -39.47 -31.30 -7.84
C SER A 353 -40.27 -31.18 -9.13
N ILE A 354 -39.76 -30.56 -10.17
CA ILE A 354 -40.42 -30.32 -11.45
C ILE A 354 -40.16 -31.50 -12.40
N LYS A 355 -41.22 -32.17 -12.87
CA LYS A 355 -41.11 -33.36 -13.76
C LYS A 355 -40.41 -33.07 -15.09
N LYS A 356 -40.54 -31.86 -15.63
CA LYS A 356 -39.89 -31.43 -16.88
C LYS A 356 -39.59 -29.94 -16.82
N LEU A 357 -38.32 -29.62 -16.69
CA LEU A 357 -37.85 -28.27 -16.71
C LEU A 357 -37.82 -27.67 -18.13
N SER A 358 -38.19 -26.42 -18.28
CA SER A 358 -37.88 -25.64 -19.49
C SER A 358 -36.39 -25.44 -19.65
N ASP A 359 -35.93 -25.10 -20.87
CA ASP A 359 -34.49 -24.83 -21.12
C ASP A 359 -33.93 -23.74 -20.20
N LYS A 360 -34.72 -22.70 -19.92
CA LYS A 360 -34.34 -21.63 -18.98
C LYS A 360 -34.17 -22.16 -17.57
N GLU A 361 -35.12 -22.96 -17.08
CA GLU A 361 -35.05 -23.54 -15.72
C GLU A 361 -33.90 -24.54 -15.59
N GLN A 362 -33.55 -25.28 -16.66
CA GLN A 362 -32.36 -26.15 -16.66
C GLN A 362 -31.06 -25.35 -16.51
N ILE A 363 -30.96 -24.20 -17.20
CA ILE A 363 -29.81 -23.30 -17.11
C ILE A 363 -29.73 -22.72 -15.70
N GLU A 364 -30.83 -22.21 -15.13
CA GLU A 364 -30.85 -21.63 -13.78
C GLU A 364 -30.51 -22.66 -12.70
N CYS A 365 -30.98 -23.90 -12.85
CA CYS A 365 -30.63 -25.01 -11.96
C CYS A 365 -29.11 -25.29 -12.00
N ARG A 366 -28.53 -25.34 -13.22
CA ARG A 366 -27.11 -25.56 -13.40
C ARG A 366 -26.26 -24.44 -12.77
N TYR A 367 -26.65 -23.17 -12.90
CA TYR A 367 -26.00 -22.08 -12.21
C TYR A 367 -26.06 -22.21 -10.69
N ALA A 368 -27.24 -22.59 -10.15
CA ALA A 368 -27.38 -22.82 -8.71
C ALA A 368 -26.48 -23.98 -8.21
N GLU A 369 -26.29 -25.06 -9.00
CA GLU A 369 -25.33 -26.12 -8.67
C GLU A 369 -23.87 -25.66 -8.73
N ILE A 370 -23.50 -24.79 -9.68
CA ILE A 370 -22.17 -24.21 -9.77
C ILE A 370 -21.91 -23.33 -8.54
N ASP A 371 -22.84 -22.46 -8.20
CA ASP A 371 -22.72 -21.58 -7.03
C ASP A 371 -22.68 -22.37 -5.72
N TRP A 372 -23.39 -23.49 -5.63
CA TRP A 372 -23.27 -24.42 -4.50
C TRP A 372 -21.84 -24.93 -4.33
N ARG A 373 -21.20 -25.37 -5.42
CA ARG A 373 -19.81 -25.89 -5.38
C ARG A 373 -18.83 -24.80 -5.00
N LYS A 374 -18.98 -23.58 -5.52
CA LYS A 374 -18.15 -22.42 -5.14
C LYS A 374 -18.29 -22.13 -3.64
N ASN A 375 -19.49 -22.21 -3.08
CA ASN A 375 -19.68 -22.01 -1.63
C ASN A 375 -19.05 -23.14 -0.81
N VAL A 376 -19.03 -24.41 -1.28
CA VAL A 376 -18.31 -25.51 -0.61
C VAL A 376 -16.80 -25.24 -0.59
N GLU A 377 -16.27 -24.77 -1.70
CA GLU A 377 -14.86 -24.42 -1.81
C GLU A 377 -14.50 -23.26 -0.89
N LEU A 378 -15.28 -22.17 -0.91
CA LEU A 378 -15.12 -21.05 0.01
C LEU A 378 -15.22 -21.47 1.47
N GLU A 379 -16.21 -22.29 1.84
CA GLU A 379 -16.35 -22.83 3.20
C GLU A 379 -15.09 -23.59 3.62
N THR A 380 -14.56 -24.45 2.74
CA THR A 380 -13.34 -25.22 3.00
C THR A 380 -12.13 -24.30 3.27
N GLN A 381 -11.98 -23.26 2.46
CA GLN A 381 -10.92 -22.26 2.64
C GLN A 381 -11.06 -21.51 3.98
N LEU A 382 -12.28 -21.14 4.37
CA LEU A 382 -12.54 -20.46 5.64
C LEU A 382 -12.21 -21.35 6.85
N TYR A 383 -12.59 -22.63 6.82
CA TYR A 383 -12.22 -23.58 7.87
C TYR A 383 -10.70 -23.80 7.96
N PHE A 384 -10.01 -23.86 6.82
CA PHE A 384 -8.55 -23.93 6.79
C PHE A 384 -7.89 -22.68 7.39
N LYS A 385 -8.41 -21.48 7.08
CA LYS A 385 -7.95 -20.22 7.70
C LYS A 385 -8.17 -20.23 9.23
N LEU A 386 -9.31 -20.73 9.72
CA LEU A 386 -9.56 -20.88 11.17
C LEU A 386 -8.55 -21.82 11.84
N ALA A 387 -8.28 -22.97 11.20
CA ALA A 387 -7.32 -23.93 11.71
C ALA A 387 -5.89 -23.32 11.82
N LYS A 388 -5.47 -22.51 10.84
CA LYS A 388 -4.21 -21.76 10.91
C LYS A 388 -4.16 -20.76 12.07
N LEU A 389 -5.30 -20.22 12.48
CA LEU A 389 -5.43 -19.34 13.64
C LEU A 389 -5.62 -20.11 14.97
N GLY A 390 -5.44 -21.43 14.94
CA GLY A 390 -5.55 -22.29 16.12
C GLY A 390 -6.99 -22.61 16.55
N VAL A 391 -7.98 -22.34 15.69
CA VAL A 391 -9.39 -22.64 15.97
C VAL A 391 -9.80 -23.92 15.28
N GLU A 392 -9.91 -25.01 16.03
CA GLU A 392 -10.38 -26.30 15.53
C GLU A 392 -11.91 -26.31 15.47
N LYS A 393 -12.46 -26.34 14.27
CA LYS A 393 -13.89 -26.55 14.00
C LYS A 393 -14.06 -27.66 12.97
N VAL A 394 -15.07 -28.49 13.19
CA VAL A 394 -15.42 -29.57 12.22
C VAL A 394 -16.18 -28.94 11.06
N GLN A 395 -15.63 -29.09 9.85
CA GLN A 395 -16.33 -28.68 8.63
C GLN A 395 -17.53 -29.59 8.37
N PRO A 396 -18.72 -29.03 8.12
CA PRO A 396 -19.88 -29.82 7.75
C PRO A 396 -19.70 -30.52 6.39
N THR A 397 -20.20 -31.75 6.24
CA THR A 397 -20.28 -32.40 4.94
C THR A 397 -21.41 -31.77 4.14
N ARG A 398 -21.13 -31.31 2.93
CA ARG A 398 -22.07 -30.59 2.05
C ARG A 398 -22.39 -31.38 0.77
N PRO A 399 -23.25 -32.43 0.81
CA PRO A 399 -23.66 -33.11 -0.41
C PRO A 399 -24.55 -32.20 -1.26
N LEU A 400 -24.42 -32.30 -2.59
CA LEU A 400 -25.27 -31.53 -3.50
C LEU A 400 -26.75 -31.89 -3.29
N PRO A 401 -27.64 -30.92 -3.07
CA PRO A 401 -29.07 -31.20 -2.83
C PRO A 401 -29.70 -31.96 -3.99
N GLY A 402 -30.48 -33.00 -3.67
CA GLY A 402 -31.13 -33.86 -4.67
C GLY A 402 -30.29 -35.07 -5.16
N LYS A 403 -29.02 -35.18 -4.73
CA LYS A 403 -28.12 -36.32 -4.98
C LYS A 403 -27.71 -37.02 -3.68
N GLU A 404 -28.46 -36.84 -2.62
CA GLU A 404 -28.14 -37.34 -1.27
C GLU A 404 -28.09 -38.90 -1.21
N THR A 405 -28.70 -39.61 -2.18
CA THR A 405 -28.75 -41.06 -2.24
C THR A 405 -27.51 -41.74 -2.82
N GLU A 406 -26.61 -41.03 -3.51
CA GLU A 406 -25.40 -41.65 -4.10
C GLU A 406 -24.26 -41.83 -3.09
N ILE A 407 -24.24 -41.09 -1.99
CA ILE A 407 -23.17 -41.14 -0.99
C ILE A 407 -23.41 -42.27 0.05
N SER A 408 -24.65 -42.61 0.34
CA SER A 408 -24.96 -43.71 1.29
C SER A 408 -24.61 -45.09 0.77
N LEU A 409 -24.50 -45.28 -0.55
CA LEU A 409 -24.12 -46.55 -1.18
C LEU A 409 -22.60 -46.77 -1.29
N ALA A 410 -21.80 -45.71 -1.13
CA ALA A 410 -20.34 -45.79 -1.21
C ALA A 410 -19.66 -46.04 0.16
N GLN A 411 -20.40 -46.02 1.27
CA GLN A 411 -19.85 -46.22 2.63
C GLN A 411 -20.07 -47.65 3.18
N GLU A 412 -20.72 -48.56 2.45
CA GLU A 412 -20.83 -49.97 2.81
C GLU A 412 -19.89 -50.84 1.96
N GLU A 413 -18.56 -50.68 2.10
CA GLU A 413 -17.62 -51.75 1.75
C GLU A 413 -17.19 -52.52 3.01
N PRO A 414 -17.13 -53.85 2.95
CA PRO A 414 -16.98 -54.69 4.14
C PRO A 414 -15.56 -54.59 4.70
N LYS A 415 -15.48 -54.47 6.03
CA LYS A 415 -14.24 -54.59 6.82
C LYS A 415 -13.51 -55.88 6.46
N SER A 416 -12.50 -55.82 5.61
CA SER A 416 -11.55 -56.90 5.43
C SER A 416 -10.63 -56.99 6.63
N LYS A 417 -10.59 -58.19 7.22
CA LYS A 417 -9.73 -58.57 8.36
C LYS A 417 -8.26 -58.36 7.98
N VAL A 418 -7.59 -57.58 8.76
CA VAL A 418 -6.11 -57.44 8.75
C VAL A 418 -5.52 -58.69 9.35
N PRO A 419 -4.59 -59.42 8.69
CA PRO A 419 -3.79 -60.47 9.33
C PRO A 419 -2.66 -59.85 10.16
N THR A 420 -2.48 -60.38 11.35
CA THR A 420 -1.39 -60.08 12.28
C THR A 420 -0.05 -60.51 11.68
N PRO A 421 1.01 -59.72 11.68
CA PRO A 421 2.35 -60.19 11.36
C PRO A 421 2.97 -60.84 12.60
N THR A 422 3.48 -62.06 12.42
CA THR A 422 4.39 -62.80 13.31
C THR A 422 5.76 -62.13 13.30
N GLU A 423 6.36 -62.08 14.50
CA GLU A 423 7.76 -61.74 14.75
C GLU A 423 8.70 -62.69 14.02
N ASP A 424 9.74 -62.13 13.39
CA ASP A 424 11.04 -62.79 13.28
C ASP A 424 12.15 -61.74 13.25
N THR A 425 13.07 -61.93 14.16
CA THR A 425 14.33 -61.25 14.39
C THR A 425 15.31 -61.48 13.25
N ASP A 426 16.06 -60.48 12.82
CA ASP A 426 17.52 -60.47 12.87
C ASP A 426 18.16 -59.17 12.38
N SER A 427 19.16 -58.83 13.15
CA SER A 427 20.20 -57.82 13.07
C SER A 427 20.77 -57.47 11.68
N PHE A 428 21.13 -56.23 11.42
CA PHE A 428 22.50 -55.72 11.25
C PHE A 428 22.59 -54.27 10.76
N ASN A 429 23.46 -53.53 11.46
CA ASN A 429 24.28 -52.37 11.04
C ASN A 429 23.74 -50.96 10.78
N LYS A 430 24.29 -50.11 11.63
CA LYS A 430 24.61 -48.70 11.57
C LYS A 430 24.90 -48.15 10.18
N GLU A 431 24.25 -47.04 9.87
CA GLU A 431 24.95 -45.86 9.37
C GLU A 431 24.15 -44.59 9.79
N THR A 432 24.88 -43.65 10.35
CA THR A 432 24.45 -42.32 10.77
C THR A 432 24.17 -41.46 9.55
N ASP A 433 22.93 -41.01 9.40
CA ASP A 433 22.66 -39.89 8.52
C ASP A 433 21.85 -38.85 9.29
N SER A 434 22.46 -37.67 9.39
CA SER A 434 21.94 -36.50 10.03
C SER A 434 20.81 -35.93 9.17
N GLN A 435 19.58 -36.12 9.58
CA GLN A 435 18.43 -35.39 8.99
C GLN A 435 18.45 -33.98 9.52
N GLU A 436 18.82 -33.04 8.64
CA GLU A 436 18.44 -31.63 8.73
C GLU A 436 16.91 -31.54 8.73
N GLN A 437 16.37 -31.09 9.84
CA GLN A 437 14.99 -30.63 9.92
C GLN A 437 14.90 -29.31 9.12
N THR A 438 14.53 -29.41 7.86
CA THR A 438 14.01 -28.25 7.12
C THR A 438 12.69 -27.85 7.76
N SER A 439 12.71 -26.78 8.53
CA SER A 439 11.51 -26.08 8.95
C SER A 439 10.79 -25.60 7.67
N GLU A 440 9.59 -26.08 7.42
CA GLU A 440 8.71 -25.57 6.38
C GLU A 440 8.47 -24.06 6.61
N ILE A 441 9.04 -23.26 5.74
CA ILE A 441 8.80 -21.81 5.68
C ILE A 441 7.43 -21.65 5.02
N ASN A 442 6.42 -21.26 5.80
CA ASN A 442 5.14 -20.82 5.25
C ASN A 442 5.31 -19.38 4.73
N PRO A 443 5.39 -19.17 3.41
CA PRO A 443 5.63 -17.84 2.86
C PRO A 443 4.38 -16.96 3.02
N ILE A 444 4.60 -15.67 3.25
CA ILE A 444 3.57 -14.61 3.24
C ILE A 444 2.75 -14.61 1.93
N SER A 445 3.24 -15.28 0.89
CA SER A 445 2.63 -15.39 -0.44
C SER A 445 1.32 -16.19 -0.52
N GLU A 446 0.87 -16.87 0.52
CA GLU A 446 -0.37 -17.67 0.49
C GLU A 446 -1.65 -16.82 0.44
N ILE A 447 -1.56 -15.48 0.58
CA ILE A 447 -2.72 -14.58 0.47
C ILE A 447 -3.25 -14.46 -0.97
N THR A 448 -2.41 -14.71 -1.98
CA THR A 448 -2.75 -14.45 -3.38
C THR A 448 -3.57 -15.56 -4.05
N ASP A 449 -3.71 -16.74 -3.43
CA ASP A 449 -4.23 -17.93 -4.13
C ASP A 449 -5.74 -18.17 -4.02
N THR A 450 -6.55 -17.27 -3.42
CA THR A 450 -7.92 -17.67 -3.07
C THR A 450 -9.08 -16.79 -3.50
N GLU A 451 -8.90 -15.78 -4.34
CA GLU A 451 -10.06 -15.06 -4.89
C GLU A 451 -9.82 -14.59 -6.34
N SER A 452 -10.04 -15.48 -7.31
CA SER A 452 -10.45 -15.04 -8.63
C SER A 452 -11.89 -14.52 -8.52
N VAL A 453 -12.04 -13.22 -8.28
CA VAL A 453 -13.31 -12.54 -8.43
C VAL A 453 -13.66 -12.58 -9.90
N VAL A 454 -14.67 -13.36 -10.26
CA VAL A 454 -15.40 -13.15 -11.50
C VAL A 454 -16.14 -11.82 -11.31
N GLU A 455 -15.52 -10.73 -11.72
CA GLU A 455 -16.23 -9.48 -11.93
C GLU A 455 -17.32 -9.74 -12.97
N ASN A 456 -18.55 -9.61 -12.54
CA ASN A 456 -19.69 -9.54 -13.45
C ASN A 456 -19.53 -8.25 -14.28
N SER A 457 -19.01 -8.40 -15.49
CA SER A 457 -18.88 -7.36 -16.51
C SER A 457 -20.24 -6.94 -17.11
N GLN A 458 -21.31 -6.93 -16.35
CA GLN A 458 -22.63 -6.47 -16.81
C GLN A 458 -23.04 -5.09 -16.28
N ASP A 459 -22.36 -4.53 -15.28
CA ASP A 459 -22.70 -3.19 -14.75
C ASP A 459 -21.92 -2.04 -15.41
N ALA A 460 -20.90 -2.34 -16.21
CA ALA A 460 -20.11 -1.30 -16.89
C ALA A 460 -20.74 -0.77 -18.20
N GLU A 461 -21.61 -1.53 -18.86
CA GLU A 461 -22.27 -1.04 -20.09
C GLU A 461 -23.51 -0.18 -19.83
N THR A 462 -24.15 -0.26 -18.66
CA THR A 462 -25.34 0.53 -18.35
C THR A 462 -25.02 1.95 -17.87
N VAL A 463 -23.78 2.21 -17.41
CA VAL A 463 -23.34 3.53 -16.96
C VAL A 463 -22.81 4.38 -18.13
N GLN A 464 -22.30 3.75 -19.20
CA GLN A 464 -21.83 4.52 -20.37
C GLN A 464 -22.95 4.98 -21.32
N GLN A 465 -24.14 4.36 -21.29
CA GLN A 465 -25.29 4.83 -22.09
C GLN A 465 -26.05 6.02 -21.46
N ASN A 466 -25.92 6.26 -20.16
CA ASN A 466 -26.61 7.38 -19.49
C ASN A 466 -25.80 8.69 -19.47
N VAL A 467 -24.53 8.69 -19.88
CA VAL A 467 -23.70 9.92 -19.95
C VAL A 467 -23.69 10.53 -21.36
N SER A 468 -24.08 9.79 -22.41
CA SER A 468 -24.13 10.29 -23.78
C SER A 468 -25.45 10.97 -24.18
N GLU A 469 -26.49 10.93 -23.35
CA GLU A 469 -27.76 11.63 -23.64
C GLU A 469 -27.97 12.95 -22.89
N ILE A 470 -27.04 13.35 -21.99
CA ILE A 470 -27.15 14.63 -21.24
C ILE A 470 -26.38 15.79 -21.91
N ASP A 471 -25.45 15.50 -22.83
CA ASP A 471 -24.62 16.54 -23.46
C ASP A 471 -25.17 17.11 -24.81
N ASN A 472 -26.41 16.78 -25.22
CA ASN A 472 -26.97 17.26 -26.51
C ASN A 472 -28.19 18.14 -26.39
N GLN A 473 -28.50 18.78 -25.24
CA GLN A 473 -29.61 19.74 -25.12
C GLN A 473 -29.31 21.07 -24.42
N SER A 474 -28.08 21.58 -24.47
CA SER A 474 -27.84 22.97 -24.02
C SER A 474 -26.78 23.68 -24.85
N SER A 475 -27.03 23.88 -26.13
CA SER A 475 -26.29 24.88 -26.92
C SER A 475 -27.17 25.41 -28.02
N ALA A 476 -28.07 26.31 -27.67
CA ALA A 476 -28.60 27.40 -28.48
C ALA A 476 -29.54 28.22 -27.61
N GLU A 477 -29.03 29.36 -27.09
CA GLU A 477 -29.73 30.63 -27.02
C GLU A 477 -28.91 31.64 -26.21
N ASN A 478 -28.41 32.61 -26.98
CA ASN A 478 -28.21 34.03 -26.68
C ASN A 478 -27.74 34.48 -25.30
N LEU A 479 -26.63 35.25 -25.31
CA LEU A 479 -26.72 36.67 -24.99
C LEU A 479 -25.39 37.40 -25.27
N GLU A 480 -25.37 38.20 -26.33
CA GLU A 480 -24.56 39.41 -26.42
C GLU A 480 -24.98 40.35 -25.28
N SER A 481 -24.04 40.91 -24.54
CA SER A 481 -23.91 42.32 -24.27
C SER A 481 -23.02 42.60 -23.05
N GLU A 482 -22.18 43.54 -23.29
CA GLU A 482 -21.58 44.59 -22.48
C GLU A 482 -20.17 44.38 -21.93
N CYS A 483 -19.21 44.77 -22.82
CA CYS A 483 -17.95 45.39 -22.42
C CYS A 483 -18.27 46.76 -21.77
N LYS A 484 -17.77 46.97 -20.55
CA LYS A 484 -17.47 48.30 -20.03
C LYS A 484 -16.03 48.35 -19.56
N GLU A 485 -15.29 49.16 -20.31
CA GLU A 485 -13.99 49.72 -19.95
C GLU A 485 -14.06 50.43 -18.61
N THR A 486 -13.12 50.16 -17.71
CA THR A 486 -12.84 51.05 -16.59
C THR A 486 -11.38 51.51 -16.71
N GLN A 487 -11.22 52.78 -16.81
CA GLN A 487 -9.99 53.52 -17.04
C GLN A 487 -9.05 53.45 -15.84
N VAL A 488 -7.78 53.39 -16.17
CA VAL A 488 -6.63 53.49 -15.25
C VAL A 488 -6.45 54.98 -14.92
N GLU A 489 -6.53 55.37 -13.65
CA GLU A 489 -6.07 56.69 -13.17
C GLU A 489 -4.64 56.61 -12.66
N ASP A 490 -3.80 57.40 -13.29
CA ASP A 490 -2.41 57.68 -12.92
C ASP A 490 -2.32 58.40 -11.56
N ILE A 491 -1.64 57.84 -10.59
CA ILE A 491 -1.20 58.58 -9.39
C ILE A 491 0.27 58.92 -9.53
N LYS A 492 0.50 60.24 -9.62
CA LYS A 492 1.81 60.88 -9.64
C LYS A 492 2.55 60.67 -8.32
N VAL A 493 3.83 60.35 -8.46
CA VAL A 493 4.82 60.42 -7.41
C VAL A 493 5.21 61.87 -7.21
N ASP A 494 5.20 62.36 -5.96
CA ASP A 494 5.74 63.63 -5.55
C ASP A 494 6.99 63.38 -4.68
N ASP A 495 8.15 63.78 -5.22
CA ASP A 495 9.42 63.82 -4.53
C ASP A 495 9.48 65.09 -3.67
N SER A 496 9.73 64.95 -2.38
CA SER A 496 10.38 66.02 -1.64
C SER A 496 11.20 65.53 -0.49
N GLU A 497 12.48 65.77 -0.61
CA GLU A 497 13.53 65.68 0.39
C GLU A 497 13.14 66.30 1.73
N ASN A 498 13.61 65.71 2.85
CA ASN A 498 14.33 66.51 3.82
C ASN A 498 15.20 65.65 4.77
N VAL A 499 16.45 66.01 4.76
CA VAL A 499 17.52 65.67 5.68
C VAL A 499 17.30 66.40 7.00
N GLU A 500 17.42 65.71 8.12
CA GLU A 500 18.08 66.30 9.33
C GLU A 500 18.63 65.23 10.23
N GLN A 501 19.92 65.41 10.48
CA GLN A 501 20.75 64.80 11.53
C GLN A 501 20.28 65.27 12.90
N ASN A 502 20.36 64.41 13.93
CA ASN A 502 21.17 64.68 15.14
C ASN A 502 20.89 63.66 16.25
N ASN A 503 22.06 63.26 16.82
CA ASN A 503 22.37 62.62 18.09
C ASN A 503 22.09 61.14 18.25
#